data_ecb82b1755193bd4396d429cd2230a47
#
_entry.id   ecb82b1755193bd4396d429cd2230a47
#
_cell.length_a   1.000
_cell.length_b   1.000
_cell.length_c   1.000
_cell.angle_alpha   90.00
_cell.angle_beta   90.00
_cell.angle_gamma   90.00
#
_symmetry.space_group_name_H-M   'P 1'
#
loop_
_entity.id
_entity.type
_entity.pdbx_description
1 polymer ?
#
loop_
_entity_poly.entity_id
_entity_poly.type
_entity_poly.pdbx_seq_one_letter_code
_entity_poly.pdbx_strand_id
1 'polypeptide(L)'
;AVLADKGYASKANRQFLQERGIGDLIQHKGSRGHPLHPLYSQFNKKIGAIRFKVEQAFGTMKRRFNLARARYFGTAKVQAQMCWAALGMNLLKAHRKLKAMELAGVGAP
;
A
#
# COMPACT_ATOMS: atom_id res chain seq x y z
N ALA A 1 1.62 -0.50 -13.01
CA ALA A 1 2.91 -0.16 -12.38
C ALA A 1 3.08 -0.94 -11.08
N VAL A 2 4.32 -1.27 -10.75
CA VAL A 2 4.68 -1.91 -9.48
C VAL A 2 5.43 -0.90 -8.61
N LEU A 3 4.87 -0.63 -7.42
CA LEU A 3 5.52 0.18 -6.40
C LEU A 3 6.16 -0.75 -5.36
N ALA A 4 7.45 -0.61 -5.17
CA ALA A 4 8.18 -1.43 -4.20
C ALA A 4 9.29 -0.62 -3.50
N ASP A 5 9.74 -1.12 -2.37
CA ASP A 5 10.85 -0.50 -1.65
C ASP A 5 12.20 -0.78 -2.31
N LYS A 6 13.22 -0.09 -1.84
CA LYS A 6 14.59 -0.22 -2.33
C LYS A 6 15.21 -1.63 -2.19
N GLY A 7 14.62 -2.49 -1.37
CA GLY A 7 15.05 -3.88 -1.22
C GLY A 7 14.83 -4.71 -2.49
N TYR A 8 13.85 -4.32 -3.31
CA TYR A 8 13.55 -4.95 -4.60
C TYR A 8 14.30 -4.32 -5.78
N ALA A 9 15.15 -3.31 -5.54
CA ALA A 9 15.91 -2.62 -6.57
C ALA A 9 17.05 -3.51 -7.09
N SER A 10 16.77 -4.31 -8.08
CA SER A 10 17.75 -5.10 -8.82
C SER A 10 17.61 -4.91 -10.32
N LYS A 11 18.70 -5.10 -11.07
CA LYS A 11 18.68 -5.03 -12.52
C LYS A 11 17.68 -6.04 -13.11
N ALA A 12 17.68 -7.26 -12.55
CA ALA A 12 16.78 -8.34 -13.00
C ALA A 12 15.31 -7.98 -12.82
N ASN A 13 14.93 -7.42 -11.66
CA ASN A 13 13.55 -7.01 -11.41
C ASN A 13 13.10 -5.89 -12.35
N ARG A 14 13.96 -4.89 -12.58
CA ARG A 14 13.64 -3.79 -13.51
C ARG A 14 13.51 -4.28 -14.94
N GLN A 15 14.40 -5.15 -15.40
CA GLN A 15 14.33 -5.77 -16.70
C GLN A 15 13.04 -6.59 -16.87
N PHE A 16 12.68 -7.39 -15.88
CA PHE A 16 11.44 -8.16 -15.89
C PHE A 16 10.19 -7.29 -16.05
N LEU A 17 10.14 -6.14 -15.37
CA LEU A 17 9.04 -5.20 -15.50
C LEU A 17 9.02 -4.56 -16.89
N GLN A 18 10.18 -4.16 -17.41
CA GLN A 18 10.32 -3.55 -18.71
C GLN A 18 9.88 -4.50 -19.83
N GLU A 19 10.31 -5.76 -19.81
CA GLU A 19 9.94 -6.78 -20.79
C GLU A 19 8.43 -7.04 -20.85
N ARG A 20 7.72 -6.79 -19.76
CA ARG A 20 6.26 -6.96 -19.66
C ARG A 20 5.47 -5.66 -19.80
N GLY A 21 6.11 -4.56 -20.11
CA GLY A 21 5.46 -3.25 -20.25
C GLY A 21 4.83 -2.74 -18.94
N ILE A 22 5.33 -3.22 -17.80
CA ILE A 22 4.84 -2.81 -16.48
C ILE A 22 5.65 -1.61 -15.98
N GLY A 23 4.99 -0.54 -15.57
CA GLY A 23 5.65 0.65 -15.01
C GLY A 23 6.48 0.31 -13.78
N ASP A 24 7.75 0.69 -13.81
CA ASP A 24 8.71 0.47 -12.72
C ASP A 24 8.69 1.68 -11.77
N LEU A 25 8.10 1.51 -10.60
CA LEU A 25 8.10 2.47 -9.50
C LEU A 25 8.81 1.90 -8.27
N ILE A 26 9.83 1.09 -8.47
CA ILE A 26 10.69 0.59 -7.40
C ILE A 26 11.61 1.71 -6.93
N GLN A 27 11.69 1.95 -5.62
CA GLN A 27 12.59 2.93 -5.05
C GLN A 27 14.05 2.63 -5.41
N HIS A 28 14.84 3.69 -5.61
CA HIS A 28 16.25 3.57 -5.94
C HIS A 28 17.10 3.35 -4.68
N LYS A 29 18.14 2.56 -4.82
CA LYS A 29 19.11 2.25 -3.76
C LYS A 29 20.43 2.96 -4.03
N GLY A 30 20.92 3.70 -3.05
CA GLY A 30 22.29 4.22 -3.05
C GLY A 30 23.30 3.12 -2.73
N SER A 31 24.54 3.29 -3.16
CA SER A 31 25.65 2.40 -2.79
C SER A 31 26.61 3.10 -1.81
N ARG A 32 27.42 2.28 -1.11
CA ARG A 32 28.38 2.79 -0.15
C ARG A 32 29.41 3.69 -0.85
N GLY A 33 29.57 4.93 -0.39
CA GLY A 33 30.44 5.92 -1.04
C GLY A 33 29.83 6.67 -2.24
N HIS A 34 28.67 6.26 -2.70
CA HIS A 34 27.92 6.95 -3.78
C HIS A 34 26.52 7.29 -3.28
N PRO A 35 26.32 8.51 -2.75
CA PRO A 35 25.00 8.94 -2.31
C PRO A 35 24.01 9.00 -3.47
N LEU A 36 22.75 8.77 -3.16
CA LEU A 36 21.67 8.77 -4.14
C LEU A 36 21.52 10.19 -4.74
N HIS A 37 21.38 10.27 -6.07
CA HIS A 37 21.12 11.55 -6.74
C HIS A 37 19.84 12.22 -6.19
N PRO A 38 19.80 13.55 -6.01
CA PRO A 38 18.64 14.27 -5.47
C PRO A 38 17.31 13.95 -6.16
N LEU A 39 17.30 13.76 -7.48
CA LEU A 39 16.10 13.38 -8.24
C LEU A 39 15.56 12.01 -7.82
N TYR A 40 16.44 11.05 -7.62
CA TYR A 40 16.05 9.73 -7.13
C TYR A 40 15.58 9.75 -5.68
N SER A 41 16.15 10.62 -4.87
CA SER A 41 15.70 10.84 -3.49
C SER A 41 14.29 11.43 -3.45
N GLN A 42 13.97 12.40 -4.31
CA GLN A 42 12.61 12.95 -4.44
C GLN A 42 11.62 11.91 -4.96
N PHE A 43 12.03 11.13 -5.96
CA PHE A 43 11.24 10.01 -6.47
C PHE A 43 10.91 9.01 -5.36
N ASN A 44 11.91 8.59 -4.57
CA ASN A 44 11.74 7.69 -3.45
C ASN A 44 10.76 8.23 -2.40
N LYS A 45 10.79 9.52 -2.11
CA LYS A 45 9.83 10.18 -1.19
C LYS A 45 8.40 10.10 -1.72
N LYS A 46 8.18 10.34 -3.01
CA LYS A 46 6.85 10.24 -3.63
C LYS A 46 6.32 8.81 -3.58
N ILE A 47 7.16 7.84 -3.92
CA ILE A 47 6.79 6.41 -3.84
C ILE A 47 6.51 5.99 -2.40
N GLY A 48 7.33 6.42 -1.45
CA GLY A 48 7.13 6.19 -0.02
C GLY A 48 5.79 6.73 0.49
N ALA A 49 5.40 7.93 0.07
CA ALA A 49 4.12 8.53 0.44
C ALA A 49 2.92 7.72 -0.07
N ILE A 50 3.00 7.16 -1.28
CA ILE A 50 1.94 6.29 -1.83
C ILE A 50 1.89 4.96 -1.07
N ARG A 51 3.05 4.33 -0.84
CA ARG A 51 3.16 3.07 -0.11
C ARG A 51 2.68 3.19 1.34
N PHE A 52 2.93 4.31 1.97
CA PHE A 52 2.48 4.59 3.34
C PHE A 52 0.97 4.42 3.52
N LYS A 53 0.16 4.73 2.50
CA LYS A 53 -1.30 4.51 2.54
C LYS A 53 -1.65 3.03 2.72
N VAL A 54 -0.92 2.14 2.06
CA VAL A 54 -1.11 0.69 2.19
C VAL A 54 -0.67 0.21 3.57
N GLU A 55 0.47 0.71 4.06
CA GLU A 55 0.97 0.39 5.40
C GLU A 55 0.00 0.87 6.49
N GLN A 56 -0.61 2.03 6.33
CA GLN A 56 -1.69 2.51 7.22
C GLN A 56 -2.91 1.60 7.21
N ALA A 57 -3.30 1.09 6.02
CA ALA A 57 -4.41 0.16 5.91
C ALA A 57 -4.14 -1.12 6.70
N PHE A 58 -2.97 -1.73 6.53
CA PHE A 58 -2.57 -2.90 7.31
C PHE A 58 -2.47 -2.61 8.81
N GLY A 59 -1.93 -1.46 9.19
CA GLY A 59 -1.90 -1.02 10.59
C GLY A 59 -3.30 -0.90 11.20
N THR A 60 -4.26 -0.40 10.45
CA THR A 60 -5.66 -0.31 10.88
C THR A 60 -6.30 -1.69 11.02
N MET A 61 -6.05 -2.58 10.06
CA MET A 61 -6.53 -3.97 10.13
C MET A 61 -6.00 -4.69 11.37
N LYS A 62 -4.72 -4.53 11.66
CA LYS A 62 -4.10 -5.13 12.85
C LYS A 62 -4.70 -4.59 14.15
N ARG A 63 -4.89 -3.29 14.26
CA ARG A 63 -5.35 -2.65 15.51
C ARG A 63 -6.85 -2.77 15.73
N ARG A 64 -7.66 -2.54 14.68
CA ARG A 64 -9.12 -2.47 14.81
C ARG A 64 -9.83 -3.78 14.51
N PHE A 65 -9.26 -4.59 13.62
CA PHE A 65 -9.86 -5.85 13.16
C PHE A 65 -9.09 -7.08 13.65
N ASN A 66 -8.15 -6.88 14.57
CA ASN A 66 -7.41 -7.94 15.25
C ASN A 66 -6.68 -8.90 14.30
N LEU A 67 -6.17 -8.37 13.19
CA LEU A 67 -5.47 -9.12 12.15
C LEU A 67 -3.98 -9.33 12.45
N ALA A 68 -3.51 -8.89 13.63
CA ALA A 68 -2.15 -9.14 14.08
C ALA A 68 -1.86 -10.63 14.30
N ARG A 69 -2.90 -11.43 14.49
CA ARG A 69 -2.81 -12.87 14.74
C ARG A 69 -3.90 -13.62 13.97
N ALA A 70 -3.52 -14.69 13.28
CA ALA A 70 -4.48 -15.59 12.68
C ALA A 70 -5.24 -16.34 13.78
N ARG A 71 -6.57 -16.33 13.71
CA ARG A 71 -7.46 -17.03 14.67
C ARG A 71 -7.80 -18.43 14.21
N TYR A 72 -7.56 -18.74 12.96
CA TYR A 72 -7.96 -19.98 12.32
C TYR A 72 -6.76 -20.71 11.74
N PHE A 73 -6.88 -22.01 11.63
CA PHE A 73 -5.92 -22.84 10.92
C PHE A 73 -6.35 -23.02 9.46
N GLY A 74 -5.38 -23.03 8.57
CA GLY A 74 -5.57 -23.21 7.15
C GLY A 74 -5.71 -21.91 6.37
N THR A 75 -5.16 -21.91 5.17
CA THR A 75 -5.04 -20.72 4.31
C THR A 75 -6.39 -20.11 3.94
N ALA A 76 -7.39 -20.97 3.63
CA ALA A 76 -8.72 -20.51 3.23
C ALA A 76 -9.43 -19.74 4.35
N LYS A 77 -9.35 -20.22 5.58
CA LYS A 77 -9.98 -19.56 6.74
C LYS A 77 -9.26 -18.25 7.11
N VAL A 78 -7.93 -18.22 7.03
CA VAL A 78 -7.15 -17.01 7.25
C VAL A 78 -7.44 -15.96 6.17
N GLN A 79 -7.56 -16.39 4.91
CA GLN A 79 -7.94 -15.51 3.81
C GLN A 79 -9.34 -14.93 4.03
N ALA A 80 -10.31 -15.74 4.47
CA ALA A 80 -11.65 -15.27 4.81
C ALA A 80 -11.61 -14.23 5.94
N GLN A 81 -10.79 -14.43 6.97
CA GLN A 81 -10.57 -13.45 8.05
C GLN A 81 -10.05 -12.11 7.50
N MET A 82 -9.09 -12.16 6.59
CA MET A 82 -8.54 -10.95 5.96
C MET A 82 -9.59 -10.23 5.09
N CYS A 83 -10.39 -10.98 4.31
CA CYS A 83 -11.45 -10.42 3.49
C CYS A 83 -12.54 -9.73 4.34
N TRP A 84 -12.95 -10.31 5.44
CA TRP A 84 -13.90 -9.71 6.37
C TRP A 84 -13.36 -8.44 7.01
N ALA A 85 -12.08 -8.43 7.41
CA ALA A 85 -11.44 -7.24 7.94
C ALA A 85 -11.34 -6.12 6.89
N ALA A 86 -10.99 -6.47 5.65
CA ALA A 86 -10.94 -5.51 4.54
C ALA A 86 -12.33 -4.92 4.23
N LEU A 87 -13.37 -5.75 4.22
CA LEU A 87 -14.75 -5.32 4.04
C LEU A 87 -15.16 -4.34 5.14
N GLY A 88 -14.95 -4.67 6.40
CA GLY A 88 -15.25 -3.80 7.54
C GLY A 88 -14.51 -2.46 7.45
N MET A 89 -13.23 -2.47 7.07
CA MET A 89 -12.44 -1.25 6.87
C MET A 89 -13.01 -0.38 5.74
N ASN A 90 -13.40 -0.99 4.63
CA ASN A 90 -13.97 -0.28 3.50
C ASN A 90 -15.33 0.33 3.83
N LEU A 91 -16.19 -0.38 4.56
CA LEU A 91 -17.47 0.13 5.04
C LEU A 91 -17.29 1.34 5.97
N LEU A 92 -16.33 1.28 6.90
CA LEU A 92 -16.01 2.42 7.77
C LEU A 92 -15.51 3.64 6.98
N LYS A 93 -14.69 3.43 5.96
CA LYS A 93 -14.22 4.52 5.09
C LYS A 93 -15.36 5.12 4.28
N ALA A 94 -16.22 4.28 3.71
CA ALA A 94 -17.40 4.72 2.96
C ALA A 94 -18.34 5.53 3.84
N HIS A 95 -18.65 5.05 5.03
CA HIS A 95 -19.50 5.77 6.00
C HIS A 95 -18.93 7.15 6.34
N ARG A 96 -17.63 7.23 6.66
CA ARG A 96 -16.98 8.51 6.96
C ARG A 96 -17.01 9.48 5.78
N LYS A 97 -16.81 8.97 4.58
CA LYS A 97 -16.84 9.79 3.36
C LYS A 97 -18.24 10.32 3.08
N LEU A 98 -19.27 9.47 3.19
CA LEU A 98 -20.67 9.86 3.02
C LEU A 98 -21.07 10.92 4.06
N LYS A 99 -20.74 10.69 5.32
CA LYS A 99 -21.01 11.66 6.39
C LYS A 99 -20.32 13.01 6.16
N ALA A 100 -19.08 13.00 5.68
CA ALA A 100 -18.36 14.22 5.34
C ALA A 100 -18.98 14.97 4.17
N MET A 101 -19.48 14.25 3.15
CA MET A 101 -20.23 14.84 2.02
C MET A 101 -21.56 15.43 2.45
N GLU A 102 -22.27 14.75 3.32
CA GLU A 102 -23.55 15.22 3.89
C GLU A 102 -23.35 16.52 4.67
N LEU A 103 -22.33 16.59 5.54
CA LEU A 103 -21.96 17.80 6.31
C LEU A 103 -21.50 18.95 5.40
N ALA A 104 -20.91 18.67 4.24
CA ALA A 104 -20.48 19.66 3.27
C ALA A 104 -21.64 20.16 2.35
N GLY A 105 -22.87 19.68 2.55
CA GLY A 105 -24.03 20.01 1.71
C GLY A 105 -24.01 19.37 0.32
N VAL A 106 -23.11 18.42 0.08
CA VAL A 106 -23.05 17.61 -1.14
C VAL A 106 -23.84 16.33 -0.87
N GLY A 107 -25.14 16.48 -0.70
CA GLY A 107 -26.04 15.35 -0.50
C GLY A 107 -26.37 14.67 -1.81
N ALA A 108 -26.66 13.36 -1.74
CA ALA A 108 -27.34 12.65 -2.80
C ALA A 108 -28.72 13.33 -3.05
N PRO A 109 -29.18 13.38 -4.29
CA PRO A 109 -30.48 13.96 -4.61
C PRO A 109 -31.61 13.19 -3.92
#